data_6c602b6fe4b9cc063d8215eac3082103
#
_entry.id   6c602b6fe4b9cc063d8215eac3082103
#
_cell.length_a   1.000
_cell.length_b   1.000
_cell.length_c   1.000
_cell.angle_alpha   90.00
_cell.angle_beta   90.00
_cell.angle_gamma   90.00
#
_symmetry.space_group_name_H-M   'P 1'
#
loop_
_entity.id
_entity.type
_entity.pdbx_description
1 polymer ?
#
loop_
_entity_poly.entity_id
_entity_poly.type
_entity_poly.pdbx_seq_one_letter_code
_entity_poly.pdbx_strand_id
1 'polypeptide(L)'
;MVLGDSISAGYGMNIDQGWVALMDRRLIEQEINWTMKNASISGETTGGALARLPSLIQEINPHIVIIELGGNDGLRGYPIQKMRSNIEDMVDMVLKTAGTPILMEMRIPPNYGRRYTTAFEQAYVDIAKAKEIAVIPFSFEEFVLEEGLMQEDGIHPSAKAQPKLLEVIWKFLQPHLI
;
A
#
# COMPACT_ATOMS: atom_id res chain seq x y z
N MET A 1 -7.36 8.33 1.09
CA MET A 1 -6.00 8.65 0.58
C MET A 1 -5.18 7.38 0.49
N VAL A 2 -4.36 7.24 -0.54
CA VAL A 2 -3.32 6.19 -0.63
C VAL A 2 -1.97 6.83 -0.36
N LEU A 3 -1.24 6.32 0.61
CA LEU A 3 0.13 6.67 0.93
C LEU A 3 0.99 5.45 0.58
N GLY A 4 1.57 5.46 -0.62
CA GLY A 4 2.24 4.30 -1.18
C GLY A 4 3.51 4.64 -1.94
N ASP A 5 4.06 3.62 -2.56
CA ASP A 5 5.26 3.71 -3.39
C ASP A 5 4.97 3.58 -4.89
N SER A 6 5.85 2.95 -5.64
CA SER A 6 5.74 2.78 -7.10
C SER A 6 4.53 1.94 -7.53
N ILE A 7 4.07 1.01 -6.71
CA ILE A 7 2.92 0.14 -7.03
C ILE A 7 1.64 0.98 -7.12
N SER A 8 1.42 1.85 -6.13
CA SER A 8 0.25 2.74 -6.10
C SER A 8 0.44 4.01 -6.94
N ALA A 9 1.69 4.45 -7.18
CA ALA A 9 1.98 5.57 -8.09
C ALA A 9 1.77 5.23 -9.58
N GLY A 10 1.64 3.94 -9.94
CA GLY A 10 1.46 3.52 -11.33
C GLY A 10 2.76 3.58 -12.13
N TYR A 11 3.89 3.19 -11.52
CA TYR A 11 5.18 3.18 -12.19
C TYR A 11 5.15 2.36 -13.49
N GLY A 12 5.75 2.92 -14.57
CA GLY A 12 5.87 2.23 -15.85
C GLY A 12 4.58 2.14 -16.68
N MET A 13 3.51 2.84 -16.29
CA MET A 13 2.23 2.86 -17.02
C MET A 13 1.59 4.26 -17.02
N ASN A 14 0.53 4.44 -17.80
CA ASN A 14 -0.29 5.64 -17.68
C ASN A 14 -1.01 5.65 -16.32
N ILE A 15 -1.06 6.80 -15.67
CA ILE A 15 -1.60 6.94 -14.31
C ILE A 15 -3.07 6.51 -14.21
N ASP A 16 -3.85 6.68 -15.26
CA ASP A 16 -5.25 6.28 -15.36
C ASP A 16 -5.46 4.78 -15.48
N GLN A 17 -4.40 4.00 -15.73
CA GLN A 17 -4.42 2.54 -15.73
C GLN A 17 -4.14 1.95 -14.34
N GLY A 18 -3.58 2.73 -13.42
CA GLY A 18 -3.23 2.29 -12.07
C GLY A 18 -4.47 1.96 -11.22
N TRP A 19 -4.32 1.04 -10.28
CA TRP A 19 -5.42 0.57 -9.44
C TRP A 19 -6.12 1.70 -8.65
N VAL A 20 -5.40 2.77 -8.28
CA VAL A 20 -6.00 3.91 -7.57
C VAL A 20 -6.98 4.66 -8.46
N ALA A 21 -6.62 4.90 -9.73
CA ALA A 21 -7.51 5.52 -10.70
C ALA A 21 -8.69 4.62 -11.08
N LEU A 22 -8.44 3.29 -11.17
CA LEU A 22 -9.50 2.31 -11.38
C LEU A 22 -10.49 2.28 -10.20
N MET A 23 -9.99 2.42 -8.97
CA MET A 23 -10.81 2.50 -7.75
C MET A 23 -11.68 3.75 -7.77
N ASP A 24 -11.12 4.90 -8.10
CA ASP A 24 -11.87 6.16 -8.17
C ASP A 24 -13.01 6.09 -9.21
N ARG A 25 -12.75 5.49 -10.37
CA ARG A 25 -13.79 5.22 -11.38
C ARG A 25 -14.88 4.28 -10.85
N ARG A 26 -14.51 3.20 -10.17
CA ARG A 26 -15.48 2.27 -9.56
C ARG A 26 -16.38 2.97 -8.55
N LEU A 27 -15.84 3.84 -7.71
CA LEU A 27 -16.63 4.61 -6.75
C LEU A 27 -17.68 5.48 -7.47
N ILE A 28 -17.29 6.15 -8.55
CA ILE A 28 -18.18 6.96 -9.37
C ILE A 28 -19.27 6.09 -10.03
N GLU A 29 -18.88 4.99 -10.67
CA GLU A 29 -19.80 4.08 -11.38
C GLU A 29 -20.83 3.43 -10.45
N GLN A 30 -20.47 3.20 -9.20
CA GLN A 30 -21.35 2.64 -8.17
C GLN A 30 -22.09 3.71 -7.36
N GLU A 31 -21.97 4.98 -7.73
CA GLU A 31 -22.59 6.12 -7.03
C GLU A 31 -22.20 6.21 -5.54
N ILE A 32 -21.00 5.72 -5.20
CA ILE A 32 -20.46 5.76 -3.83
C ILE A 32 -19.81 7.14 -3.64
N ASN A 33 -20.30 7.92 -2.67
CA ASN A 33 -19.85 9.30 -2.42
C ASN A 33 -18.49 9.36 -1.69
N TRP A 34 -17.46 8.76 -2.31
CA TRP A 34 -16.07 8.81 -1.86
C TRP A 34 -15.15 9.16 -3.02
N THR A 35 -14.00 9.73 -2.74
CA THR A 35 -12.97 10.05 -3.74
C THR A 35 -11.62 9.52 -3.33
N MET A 36 -10.84 9.07 -4.32
CA MET A 36 -9.45 8.63 -4.09
C MET A 36 -8.49 9.82 -4.19
N LYS A 37 -7.58 9.91 -3.24
CA LYS A 37 -6.41 10.81 -3.32
C LYS A 37 -5.14 9.98 -3.31
N ASN A 38 -4.43 9.97 -4.43
CA ASN A 38 -3.17 9.26 -4.55
C ASN A 38 -2.01 10.16 -4.13
N ALA A 39 -1.43 9.86 -2.98
CA ALA A 39 -0.25 10.55 -2.44
C ALA A 39 1.02 9.67 -2.54
N SER A 40 1.00 8.67 -3.42
CA SER A 40 2.11 7.72 -3.59
C SER A 40 3.24 8.32 -4.43
N ILE A 41 4.48 7.96 -4.10
CA ILE A 41 5.69 8.40 -4.81
C ILE A 41 6.55 7.18 -5.11
N SER A 42 6.92 6.99 -6.39
CA SER A 42 7.83 5.91 -6.79
C SER A 42 9.16 5.98 -6.04
N GLY A 43 9.60 4.82 -5.51
CA GLY A 43 10.82 4.72 -4.72
C GLY A 43 10.70 5.18 -3.26
N GLU A 44 9.48 5.52 -2.81
CA GLU A 44 9.23 5.99 -1.45
C GLU A 44 9.60 4.93 -0.40
N THR A 45 10.17 5.39 0.70
CA THR A 45 10.45 4.56 1.89
C THR A 45 9.53 4.93 3.03
N THR A 46 9.45 4.05 4.03
CA THR A 46 8.65 4.35 5.23
C THR A 46 9.11 5.63 5.93
N GLY A 47 10.41 5.93 5.93
CA GLY A 47 10.95 7.16 6.50
C GLY A 47 10.57 8.42 5.73
N GLY A 48 10.60 8.37 4.39
CA GLY A 48 10.18 9.48 3.53
C GLY A 48 8.69 9.78 3.67
N ALA A 49 7.87 8.74 3.62
CA ALA A 49 6.42 8.87 3.78
C ALA A 49 6.03 9.40 5.17
N LEU A 50 6.67 8.91 6.23
CA LEU A 50 6.44 9.39 7.60
C LEU A 50 6.72 10.91 7.72
N ALA A 51 7.79 11.38 7.09
CA ALA A 51 8.17 12.80 7.15
C ALA A 51 7.13 13.74 6.49
N ARG A 52 6.44 13.29 5.41
CA ARG A 52 5.45 14.11 4.69
C ARG A 52 4.00 13.88 5.12
N LEU A 53 3.72 12.79 5.85
CA LEU A 53 2.36 12.44 6.26
C LEU A 53 1.63 13.54 7.05
N PRO A 54 2.26 14.29 8.00
CA PRO A 54 1.58 15.36 8.73
C PRO A 54 0.99 16.44 7.80
N SER A 55 1.75 16.87 6.79
CA SER A 55 1.27 17.86 5.81
C SER A 55 0.14 17.31 4.95
N LEU A 56 0.24 16.05 4.52
CA LEU A 56 -0.81 15.39 3.74
C LEU A 56 -2.12 15.23 4.53
N ILE A 57 -2.04 14.86 5.80
CA ILE A 57 -3.22 14.80 6.68
C ILE A 57 -3.88 16.18 6.79
N GLN A 58 -3.09 17.22 7.00
CA GLN A 58 -3.62 18.58 7.13
C GLN A 58 -4.27 19.09 5.84
N GLU A 59 -3.66 18.80 4.68
CA GLU A 59 -4.12 19.25 3.37
C GLU A 59 -5.36 18.49 2.89
N ILE A 60 -5.36 17.15 3.04
CA ILE A 60 -6.35 16.25 2.45
C ILE A 60 -7.49 15.94 3.43
N ASN A 61 -7.21 15.96 4.73
CA ASN A 61 -8.13 15.52 5.80
C ASN A 61 -8.79 14.15 5.50
N PRO A 62 -8.00 13.09 5.30
CA PRO A 62 -8.49 11.82 4.80
C PRO A 62 -9.26 11.05 5.88
N HIS A 63 -10.45 10.50 5.52
CA HIS A 63 -11.19 9.59 6.41
C HIS A 63 -10.58 8.19 6.46
N ILE A 64 -9.98 7.76 5.35
CA ILE A 64 -9.27 6.46 5.27
C ILE A 64 -7.89 6.72 4.67
N VAL A 65 -6.87 6.08 5.26
CA VAL A 65 -5.50 6.09 4.73
C VAL A 65 -5.05 4.65 4.50
N ILE A 66 -4.89 4.27 3.24
CA ILE A 66 -4.24 3.01 2.86
C ILE A 66 -2.74 3.26 2.86
N ILE A 67 -2.01 2.54 3.70
CA ILE A 67 -0.55 2.61 3.82
C ILE A 67 0.04 1.41 3.08
N GLU A 68 0.58 1.65 1.87
CA GLU A 68 1.21 0.67 0.98
C GLU A 68 2.70 1.01 0.86
N LEU A 69 3.50 0.64 1.86
CA LEU A 69 4.89 1.06 2.02
C LEU A 69 5.73 -0.03 2.68
N GLY A 70 7.04 0.07 2.50
CA GLY A 70 8.05 -0.82 3.09
C GLY A 70 8.77 -1.66 2.06
N GLY A 71 8.22 -1.84 0.85
CA GLY A 71 8.88 -2.55 -0.24
C GLY A 71 10.29 -2.01 -0.52
N ASN A 72 10.42 -0.69 -0.63
CA ASN A 72 11.72 -0.04 -0.85
C ASN A 72 12.68 -0.15 0.32
N ASP A 73 12.18 -0.14 1.57
CA ASP A 73 13.00 -0.40 2.76
C ASP A 73 13.55 -1.83 2.71
N GLY A 74 12.69 -2.81 2.40
CA GLY A 74 13.05 -4.21 2.27
C GLY A 74 14.06 -4.47 1.15
N LEU A 75 13.82 -3.94 -0.05
CA LEU A 75 14.72 -4.07 -1.20
C LEU A 75 16.10 -3.43 -0.98
N ARG A 76 16.19 -2.41 -0.13
CA ARG A 76 17.46 -1.78 0.28
C ARG A 76 18.12 -2.43 1.49
N GLY A 77 17.51 -3.49 2.03
CA GLY A 77 18.02 -4.19 3.22
C GLY A 77 18.00 -3.35 4.49
N TYR A 78 17.06 -2.41 4.59
CA TYR A 78 16.96 -1.56 5.79
C TYR A 78 16.58 -2.38 7.02
N PRO A 79 16.95 -1.90 8.24
CA PRO A 79 16.57 -2.60 9.47
C PRO A 79 15.05 -2.71 9.60
N ILE A 80 14.54 -3.92 9.71
CA ILE A 80 13.08 -4.20 9.85
C ILE A 80 12.47 -3.43 11.02
N GLN A 81 13.19 -3.30 12.13
CA GLN A 81 12.72 -2.58 13.31
C GLN A 81 12.45 -1.09 13.00
N LYS A 82 13.30 -0.48 12.14
CA LYS A 82 13.11 0.93 11.75
C LYS A 82 11.90 1.10 10.82
N MET A 83 11.76 0.22 9.82
CA MET A 83 10.59 0.16 8.95
C MET A 83 9.30 -0.01 9.79
N ARG A 84 9.31 -0.97 10.70
CA ARG A 84 8.18 -1.24 11.60
C ARG A 84 7.81 -0.01 12.43
N SER A 85 8.78 0.61 13.10
CA SER A 85 8.55 1.83 13.90
C SER A 85 7.95 2.95 13.05
N ASN A 86 8.46 3.17 11.83
CA ASN A 86 7.92 4.20 10.94
C ASN A 86 6.47 3.92 10.55
N ILE A 87 6.10 2.65 10.28
CA ILE A 87 4.72 2.26 9.95
C ILE A 87 3.82 2.44 11.19
N GLU A 88 4.26 2.01 12.37
CA GLU A 88 3.53 2.20 13.63
C GLU A 88 3.25 3.69 13.90
N ASP A 89 4.26 4.55 13.70
CA ASP A 89 4.12 6.00 13.86
C ASP A 89 3.11 6.60 12.85
N MET A 90 3.13 6.15 11.59
CA MET A 90 2.14 6.58 10.57
C MET A 90 0.72 6.15 10.95
N VAL A 91 0.53 4.90 11.38
CA VAL A 91 -0.76 4.39 11.87
C VAL A 91 -1.27 5.22 13.04
N ASP A 92 -0.41 5.51 14.01
CA ASP A 92 -0.77 6.31 15.20
C ASP A 92 -1.14 7.75 14.82
N MET A 93 -0.46 8.34 13.83
CA MET A 93 -0.82 9.66 13.32
C MET A 93 -2.22 9.67 12.71
N VAL A 94 -2.56 8.68 11.90
CA VAL A 94 -3.89 8.58 11.28
C VAL A 94 -4.97 8.38 12.36
N LEU A 95 -4.75 7.47 13.30
CA LEU A 95 -5.70 7.21 14.39
C LEU A 95 -5.98 8.46 15.25
N LYS A 96 -4.99 9.33 15.45
CA LYS A 96 -5.16 10.59 16.19
C LYS A 96 -6.08 11.60 15.48
N THR A 97 -6.31 11.45 14.19
CA THR A 97 -7.20 12.32 13.41
C THR A 97 -8.63 11.78 13.28
N ALA A 98 -8.98 10.72 13.98
CA ALA A 98 -10.20 9.94 13.79
C ALA A 98 -10.30 9.30 12.38
N GLY A 99 -9.21 9.27 11.62
CA GLY A 99 -9.11 8.55 10.35
C GLY A 99 -8.93 7.05 10.58
N THR A 100 -9.29 6.27 9.58
CA THR A 100 -9.13 4.81 9.57
C THR A 100 -7.87 4.42 8.80
N PRO A 101 -6.80 3.94 9.45
CA PRO A 101 -5.66 3.38 8.74
C PRO A 101 -5.97 1.95 8.27
N ILE A 102 -5.60 1.64 7.03
CA ILE A 102 -5.61 0.29 6.47
C ILE A 102 -4.20 0.00 6.00
N LEU A 103 -3.59 -1.06 6.50
CA LEU A 103 -2.24 -1.45 6.12
C LEU A 103 -2.30 -2.42 4.94
N MET A 104 -1.44 -2.25 3.95
CA MET A 104 -1.27 -3.22 2.88
C MET A 104 0.03 -3.99 3.11
N GLU A 105 -0.05 -5.32 3.16
CA GLU A 105 1.13 -6.16 3.27
C GLU A 105 2.02 -5.98 2.06
N MET A 106 3.32 -5.92 2.31
CA MET A 106 4.34 -5.94 1.26
C MET A 106 5.17 -7.21 1.36
N ARG A 107 5.70 -7.64 0.24
CA ARG A 107 6.62 -8.77 0.17
C ARG A 107 7.87 -8.39 -0.59
N ILE A 108 8.96 -9.04 -0.26
CA ILE A 108 10.25 -8.88 -0.93
C ILE A 108 10.73 -10.22 -1.48
N PRO A 109 11.55 -10.20 -2.54
CA PRO A 109 12.03 -11.43 -3.15
C PRO A 109 12.76 -12.36 -2.16
N PRO A 110 12.61 -13.69 -2.31
CA PRO A 110 13.15 -14.67 -1.34
C PRO A 110 14.69 -14.73 -1.29
N ASN A 111 15.38 -14.18 -2.28
CA ASN A 111 16.84 -14.10 -2.33
C ASN A 111 17.46 -13.19 -1.24
N TYR A 112 16.64 -12.40 -0.52
CA TYR A 112 17.08 -11.66 0.69
C TYR A 112 17.29 -12.56 1.92
N GLY A 113 16.94 -13.83 1.79
CA GLY A 113 17.11 -14.84 2.82
C GLY A 113 15.90 -14.96 3.76
N ARG A 114 15.54 -16.21 4.07
CA ARG A 114 14.32 -16.57 4.80
C ARG A 114 14.12 -15.82 6.11
N ARG A 115 15.20 -15.62 6.89
CA ARG A 115 15.11 -14.90 8.17
C ARG A 115 14.65 -13.46 7.99
N TYR A 116 15.17 -12.77 6.97
CA TYR A 116 14.84 -11.38 6.70
C TYR A 116 13.43 -11.27 6.10
N THR A 117 13.09 -12.08 5.10
CA THR A 117 11.77 -12.06 4.46
C THR A 117 10.65 -12.38 5.44
N THR A 118 10.82 -13.43 6.26
CA THR A 118 9.83 -13.77 7.30
C THR A 118 9.65 -12.65 8.32
N ALA A 119 10.74 -12.03 8.79
CA ALA A 119 10.65 -10.91 9.74
C ALA A 119 10.01 -9.68 9.11
N PHE A 120 10.26 -9.44 7.82
CA PHE A 120 9.66 -8.37 7.05
C PHE A 120 8.12 -8.53 6.95
N GLU A 121 7.65 -9.68 6.50
CA GLU A 121 6.22 -10.00 6.38
C GLU A 121 5.51 -9.99 7.74
N GLN A 122 6.15 -10.58 8.75
CA GLN A 122 5.58 -10.65 10.11
C GLN A 122 5.37 -9.26 10.73
N ALA A 123 6.16 -8.25 10.34
CA ALA A 123 6.02 -6.90 10.86
C ALA A 123 4.62 -6.31 10.57
N TYR A 124 4.06 -6.55 9.39
CA TYR A 124 2.71 -6.04 9.03
C TYR A 124 1.62 -6.71 9.86
N VAL A 125 1.71 -8.03 10.02
CA VAL A 125 0.76 -8.81 10.83
C VAL A 125 0.79 -8.37 12.28
N ASP A 126 2.00 -8.18 12.84
CA ASP A 126 2.18 -7.76 14.23
C ASP A 126 1.64 -6.34 14.47
N ILE A 127 1.90 -5.40 13.53
CA ILE A 127 1.38 -4.03 13.62
C ILE A 127 -0.16 -4.06 13.57
N ALA A 128 -0.73 -4.74 12.56
CA ALA A 128 -2.17 -4.81 12.39
C ALA A 128 -2.86 -5.37 13.63
N LYS A 129 -2.31 -6.45 14.21
CA LYS A 129 -2.80 -7.06 15.43
C LYS A 129 -2.67 -6.14 16.66
N ALA A 130 -1.51 -5.49 16.82
CA ALA A 130 -1.25 -4.61 17.97
C ALA A 130 -2.09 -3.33 17.96
N LYS A 131 -2.42 -2.82 16.77
CA LYS A 131 -3.20 -1.59 16.57
C LYS A 131 -4.68 -1.86 16.28
N GLU A 132 -5.10 -3.13 16.19
CA GLU A 132 -6.46 -3.55 15.85
C GLU A 132 -7.00 -2.91 14.56
N ILE A 133 -6.14 -2.85 13.53
CA ILE A 133 -6.45 -2.27 12.23
C ILE A 133 -6.59 -3.33 11.13
N ALA A 134 -7.29 -2.99 10.06
CA ALA A 134 -7.41 -3.84 8.89
C ALA A 134 -6.07 -3.96 8.16
N VAL A 135 -5.82 -5.15 7.61
CA VAL A 135 -4.69 -5.41 6.72
C VAL A 135 -5.19 -6.03 5.43
N ILE A 136 -4.71 -5.50 4.30
CA ILE A 136 -4.93 -6.02 2.97
C ILE A 136 -3.78 -6.99 2.67
N PRO A 137 -4.03 -8.29 2.52
CA PRO A 137 -2.99 -9.23 2.13
C PRO A 137 -2.57 -8.95 0.68
N PHE A 138 -1.28 -8.87 0.43
CA PHE A 138 -0.75 -8.76 -0.91
C PHE A 138 0.01 -10.03 -1.28
N SER A 139 -0.67 -10.91 -2.05
CA SER A 139 -0.08 -12.14 -2.56
C SER A 139 0.67 -11.87 -3.86
N PHE A 140 1.94 -11.45 -3.74
CA PHE A 140 2.81 -11.18 -4.89
C PHE A 140 2.94 -12.41 -5.82
N GLU A 141 2.93 -13.62 -5.25
CA GLU A 141 3.02 -14.87 -6.00
C GLU A 141 1.90 -15.03 -7.02
N GLU A 142 0.68 -14.59 -6.71
CA GLU A 142 -0.46 -14.66 -7.64
C GLU A 142 -0.27 -13.79 -8.89
N PHE A 143 0.58 -12.77 -8.80
CA PHE A 143 0.91 -11.90 -9.93
C PHE A 143 2.10 -12.41 -10.72
N VAL A 144 3.12 -12.95 -10.04
CA VAL A 144 4.34 -13.46 -10.69
C VAL A 144 4.08 -14.71 -11.51
N LEU A 145 3.15 -15.58 -11.06
CA LEU A 145 2.85 -16.85 -11.72
C LEU A 145 1.97 -16.71 -12.97
N GLU A 146 1.30 -15.57 -13.17
CA GLU A 146 0.42 -15.34 -14.31
C GLU A 146 1.14 -14.48 -15.37
N GLU A 147 1.21 -14.99 -16.60
CA GLU A 147 1.93 -14.35 -17.70
C GLU A 147 1.39 -12.94 -18.01
N GLY A 148 2.30 -11.99 -18.09
CA GLY A 148 2.02 -10.60 -18.45
C GLY A 148 1.48 -9.73 -17.30
N LEU A 149 1.31 -10.26 -16.08
CA LEU A 149 0.91 -9.46 -14.93
C LEU A 149 2.07 -8.69 -14.27
N MET A 150 3.32 -9.06 -14.55
CA MET A 150 4.49 -8.31 -14.09
C MET A 150 5.15 -7.59 -15.24
N GLN A 151 5.77 -6.46 -14.93
CA GLN A 151 6.67 -5.74 -15.86
C GLN A 151 7.98 -6.55 -16.05
N GLU A 152 8.79 -6.16 -17.01
CA GLU A 152 10.05 -6.85 -17.33
C GLU A 152 11.05 -6.86 -16.16
N ASP A 153 10.91 -5.93 -15.22
CA ASP A 153 11.75 -5.86 -14.02
C ASP A 153 11.42 -6.94 -12.97
N GLY A 154 10.30 -7.66 -13.12
CA GLY A 154 9.84 -8.69 -12.19
C GLY A 154 9.47 -8.18 -10.78
N ILE A 155 9.35 -6.87 -10.62
CA ILE A 155 9.04 -6.22 -9.34
C ILE A 155 7.67 -5.53 -9.39
N HIS A 156 7.40 -4.80 -10.47
CA HIS A 156 6.20 -3.99 -10.58
C HIS A 156 5.07 -4.73 -11.32
N PRO A 157 3.84 -4.71 -10.79
CA PRO A 157 2.67 -5.18 -11.53
C PRO A 157 2.48 -4.35 -12.82
N SER A 158 2.15 -5.03 -13.92
CA SER A 158 1.87 -4.38 -15.20
C SER A 158 0.51 -3.68 -15.21
N ALA A 159 0.21 -2.90 -16.25
CA ALA A 159 -1.14 -2.34 -16.46
C ALA A 159 -2.22 -3.43 -16.53
N LYS A 160 -1.90 -4.62 -17.07
CA LYS A 160 -2.81 -5.78 -17.13
C LYS A 160 -3.15 -6.34 -15.73
N ALA A 161 -2.27 -6.16 -14.76
CA ALA A 161 -2.44 -6.61 -13.39
C ALA A 161 -3.35 -5.69 -12.54
N GLN A 162 -3.48 -4.42 -12.94
CA GLN A 162 -4.13 -3.41 -12.11
C GLN A 162 -5.62 -3.71 -11.78
N PRO A 163 -6.43 -4.25 -12.70
CA PRO A 163 -7.80 -4.68 -12.36
C PRO A 163 -7.83 -5.79 -11.30
N LYS A 164 -6.89 -6.75 -11.35
CA LYS A 164 -6.80 -7.82 -10.36
C LYS A 164 -6.38 -7.27 -8.99
N LEU A 165 -5.43 -6.33 -8.96
CA LEU A 165 -5.02 -5.64 -7.75
C LEU A 165 -6.17 -4.84 -7.14
N LEU A 166 -6.94 -4.13 -7.97
CA LEU A 166 -8.16 -3.45 -7.56
C LEU A 166 -9.14 -4.40 -6.85
N GLU A 167 -9.40 -5.59 -7.40
CA GLU A 167 -10.33 -6.56 -6.79
C GLU A 167 -9.85 -7.04 -5.42
N VAL A 168 -8.56 -7.25 -5.25
CA VAL A 168 -7.98 -7.60 -3.94
C VAL A 168 -8.24 -6.48 -2.95
N ILE A 169 -7.89 -5.24 -3.30
CA ILE A 169 -8.02 -4.09 -2.40
C ILE A 169 -9.50 -3.79 -2.11
N TRP A 170 -10.37 -3.89 -3.12
CA TRP A 170 -11.80 -3.62 -3.00
C TRP A 170 -12.46 -4.44 -1.89
N LYS A 171 -12.16 -5.73 -1.81
CA LYS A 171 -12.73 -6.63 -0.78
C LYS A 171 -12.50 -6.14 0.65
N PHE A 172 -11.36 -5.49 0.89
CA PHE A 172 -10.98 -4.99 2.20
C PHE A 172 -11.40 -3.53 2.42
N LEU A 173 -11.48 -2.73 1.35
CA LEU A 173 -11.86 -1.32 1.45
C LEU A 173 -13.38 -1.14 1.54
N GLN A 174 -14.15 -1.89 0.76
CA GLN A 174 -15.60 -1.74 0.65
C GLN A 174 -16.34 -1.70 2.00
N PRO A 175 -16.02 -2.54 3.02
CA PRO A 175 -16.68 -2.49 4.32
C PRO A 175 -16.50 -1.16 5.07
N HIS A 176 -15.52 -0.36 4.72
CA HIS A 176 -15.20 0.93 5.34
C HIS A 176 -15.82 2.13 4.61
N LEU A 177 -16.52 1.90 3.48
CA LEU A 177 -17.12 2.95 2.65
C LEU A 177 -18.60 3.25 2.97
N ILE A 178 -19.09 2.77 4.09
CA ILE A 178 -20.50 2.90 4.52
C ILE A 178 -20.72 4.26 5.16
#